data_18537b8dcb0dd9c722cd256e5c522361
#
_entry.id   18537b8dcb0dd9c722cd256e5c522361
#
_cell.length_a   1.000
_cell.length_b   1.000
_cell.length_c   1.000
_cell.angle_alpha   90.00
_cell.angle_beta   90.00
_cell.angle_gamma   90.00
#
_symmetry.space_group_name_H-M   'P 1'
#
loop_
_entity.id
_entity.type
_entity.pdbx_description
1 polymer ?
#
loop_
_entity_poly.entity_id
_entity_poly.type
_entity_poly.pdbx_seq_one_letter_code
_entity_poly.pdbx_strand_id
1 'polypeptide(L)'
;MVPDNTFYVQVKPTDAEDIVREHLVKGRKVERLLYVNPETNEQVPDSKHINFYKKQLRIALRNCGFINPENIDEYIARDGYVALGRALTEMTPESVIKEIMDSGLRGRGGGGFPTGLKWQITRKVKAPQKYVVCNADEGDPGAFMDRSILE
;
A
#
# COMPACT_ATOMS: atom_id res chain seq x y z
N MET A 1 -10.34 -5.37 12.61
CA MET A 1 -10.05 -5.66 14.04
C MET A 1 -8.90 -6.66 14.11
N VAL A 2 -7.93 -6.42 14.95
CA VAL A 2 -6.81 -7.31 15.25
C VAL A 2 -7.06 -7.87 16.66
N PRO A 3 -6.78 -9.16 16.97
CA PRO A 3 -5.98 -10.09 16.15
C PRO A 3 -6.79 -11.02 15.23
N ASP A 4 -8.10 -11.06 15.33
CA ASP A 4 -8.95 -12.05 14.63
C ASP A 4 -9.28 -11.68 13.17
N ASN A 5 -8.73 -10.57 12.67
CA ASN A 5 -8.92 -10.03 11.32
C ASN A 5 -10.38 -9.73 10.94
N THR A 6 -11.27 -9.56 11.92
CA THR A 6 -12.66 -9.21 11.62
C THR A 6 -12.75 -7.88 10.88
N PHE A 7 -13.49 -7.88 9.78
CA PHE A 7 -13.69 -6.73 8.91
C PHE A 7 -15.12 -6.18 9.05
N TYR A 8 -15.23 -5.02 9.70
CA TYR A 8 -16.49 -4.29 9.82
C TYR A 8 -16.60 -3.21 8.75
N VAL A 9 -17.79 -3.01 8.22
CA VAL A 9 -18.09 -2.03 7.17
C VAL A 9 -19.08 -0.98 7.67
N GLN A 10 -19.03 0.22 7.11
CA GLN A 10 -19.93 1.34 7.41
C GLN A 10 -20.03 1.67 8.91
N VAL A 11 -18.95 1.47 9.64
CA VAL A 11 -18.87 1.74 11.09
C VAL A 11 -19.07 3.23 11.35
N LYS A 12 -19.96 3.54 12.30
CA LYS A 12 -20.23 4.90 12.78
C LYS A 12 -19.65 5.05 14.20
N PRO A 13 -19.41 6.28 14.67
CA PRO A 13 -18.94 6.51 16.06
C PRO A 13 -19.85 5.88 17.11
N THR A 14 -21.16 5.83 16.85
CA THR A 14 -22.17 5.18 17.73
C THR A 14 -22.02 3.67 17.85
N ASP A 15 -21.31 3.03 16.92
CA ASP A 15 -21.09 1.58 16.94
C ASP A 15 -19.91 1.17 17.83
N ALA A 16 -19.10 2.12 18.26
CA ALA A 16 -17.89 1.87 19.04
C ALA A 16 -18.20 1.14 20.36
N GLU A 17 -19.25 1.52 21.05
CA GLU A 17 -19.67 0.89 22.31
C GLU A 17 -20.04 -0.58 22.09
N ASP A 18 -20.81 -0.87 21.05
CA ASP A 18 -21.20 -2.26 20.71
C ASP A 18 -19.97 -3.10 20.33
N ILE A 19 -19.04 -2.54 19.56
CA ILE A 19 -17.80 -3.22 19.18
C ILE A 19 -16.96 -3.55 20.42
N VAL A 20 -16.79 -2.61 21.33
CA VAL A 20 -16.05 -2.82 22.58
C VAL A 20 -16.74 -3.87 23.43
N ARG A 21 -18.03 -3.70 23.69
CA ARG A 21 -18.80 -4.58 24.59
C ARG A 21 -18.91 -5.99 24.07
N GLU A 22 -19.27 -6.18 22.79
CA GLU A 22 -19.52 -7.50 22.24
C GLU A 22 -18.26 -8.16 21.69
N HIS A 23 -17.45 -7.41 20.91
CA HIS A 23 -16.31 -8.00 20.24
C HIS A 23 -15.06 -8.06 21.13
N LEU A 24 -14.64 -6.93 21.72
CA LEU A 24 -13.39 -6.90 22.50
C LEU A 24 -13.54 -7.58 23.86
N VAL A 25 -14.67 -7.37 24.56
CA VAL A 25 -14.87 -7.92 25.91
C VAL A 25 -15.41 -9.34 25.87
N LYS A 26 -16.38 -9.62 24.99
CA LYS A 26 -17.09 -10.93 24.97
C LYS A 26 -16.62 -11.86 23.85
N GLY A 27 -15.76 -11.41 22.94
CA GLY A 27 -15.28 -12.19 21.79
C GLY A 27 -16.36 -12.53 20.76
N ARG A 28 -17.47 -11.79 20.74
CA ARG A 28 -18.60 -12.02 19.83
C ARG A 28 -18.62 -10.93 18.76
N LYS A 29 -18.59 -11.32 17.50
CA LYS A 29 -18.65 -10.38 16.38
C LYS A 29 -19.98 -9.64 16.34
N VAL A 30 -19.94 -8.34 15.99
CA VAL A 30 -21.15 -7.54 15.78
C VAL A 30 -21.65 -7.79 14.37
N GLU A 31 -22.52 -8.79 14.20
CA GLU A 31 -22.96 -9.32 12.90
C GLU A 31 -23.51 -8.25 11.96
N ARG A 32 -24.26 -7.26 12.46
CA ARG A 32 -24.83 -6.18 11.64
C ARG A 32 -23.79 -5.30 10.94
N LEU A 33 -22.55 -5.35 11.40
CA LEU A 33 -21.43 -4.57 10.85
C LEU A 33 -20.53 -5.40 9.93
N LEU A 34 -20.77 -6.71 9.80
CA LEU A 34 -19.99 -7.55 8.89
C LEU A 34 -20.35 -7.24 7.43
N TYR A 35 -19.34 -7.39 6.58
CA TYR A 35 -19.55 -7.28 5.14
C TYR A 35 -20.48 -8.40 4.65
N VAL A 36 -21.50 -8.05 3.89
CA VAL A 36 -22.38 -8.99 3.21
C VAL A 36 -22.02 -9.04 1.73
N ASN A 37 -21.70 -10.21 1.22
CA ASN A 37 -21.45 -10.40 -0.20
C ASN A 37 -22.75 -10.17 -0.99
N PRO A 38 -22.79 -9.20 -1.92
CA PRO A 38 -24.00 -8.89 -2.65
C PRO A 38 -24.47 -9.99 -3.62
N GLU A 39 -23.59 -10.91 -4.00
CA GLU A 39 -23.92 -12.01 -4.93
C GLU A 39 -24.48 -13.23 -4.19
N THR A 40 -23.89 -13.58 -3.02
CA THR A 40 -24.27 -14.78 -2.27
C THR A 40 -25.16 -14.48 -1.08
N ASN A 41 -25.30 -13.22 -0.69
CA ASN A 41 -25.96 -12.76 0.53
C ASN A 41 -25.39 -13.36 1.83
N GLU A 42 -24.14 -13.82 1.79
CA GLU A 42 -23.44 -14.38 2.93
C GLU A 42 -22.61 -13.31 3.64
N GLN A 43 -22.56 -13.39 4.97
CA GLN A 43 -21.68 -12.54 5.77
C GLN A 43 -20.24 -13.04 5.66
N VAL A 44 -19.33 -12.13 5.36
CA VAL A 44 -17.89 -12.41 5.25
C VAL A 44 -17.17 -11.65 6.36
N PRO A 45 -16.73 -12.33 7.41
CA PRO A 45 -16.14 -11.68 8.58
C PRO A 45 -14.69 -11.21 8.38
N ASP A 46 -13.99 -11.70 7.36
CA ASP A 46 -12.58 -11.41 7.09
C ASP A 46 -12.44 -10.85 5.67
N SER A 47 -11.72 -9.73 5.55
CA SER A 47 -11.45 -9.08 4.26
C SER A 47 -10.73 -9.98 3.24
N LYS A 48 -9.92 -10.93 3.70
CA LYS A 48 -9.22 -11.89 2.82
C LYS A 48 -10.17 -12.82 2.06
N HIS A 49 -11.37 -13.02 2.55
CA HIS A 49 -12.39 -13.86 1.92
C HIS A 49 -13.34 -13.07 1.00
N ILE A 50 -13.23 -11.73 0.96
CA ILE A 50 -13.97 -10.91 0.01
C ILE A 50 -13.42 -11.16 -1.40
N ASN A 51 -14.27 -11.48 -2.36
CA ASN A 51 -13.87 -11.83 -3.73
C ASN A 51 -12.96 -10.80 -4.40
N PHE A 52 -13.17 -9.51 -4.13
CA PHE A 52 -12.36 -8.43 -4.63
C PHE A 52 -10.90 -8.51 -4.14
N TYR A 53 -10.69 -8.77 -2.85
CA TYR A 53 -9.34 -8.85 -2.27
C TYR A 53 -8.68 -10.23 -2.46
N LYS A 54 -9.47 -11.30 -2.43
CA LYS A 54 -8.99 -12.69 -2.53
C LYS A 54 -8.17 -12.96 -3.81
N LYS A 55 -8.52 -12.26 -4.91
CA LYS A 55 -7.88 -12.43 -6.22
C LYS A 55 -6.71 -11.47 -6.46
N GLN A 56 -6.37 -10.61 -5.50
CA GLN A 56 -5.31 -9.62 -5.64
C GLN A 56 -4.02 -10.08 -4.96
N LEU A 57 -2.91 -9.93 -5.66
CA LEU A 57 -1.57 -9.96 -5.08
C LEU A 57 -1.07 -8.51 -4.96
N ARG A 58 -1.17 -7.94 -3.76
CA ARG A 58 -0.73 -6.57 -3.49
C ARG A 58 0.77 -6.55 -3.21
N ILE A 59 1.55 -5.90 -4.08
CA ILE A 59 2.99 -5.70 -3.93
C ILE A 59 3.28 -4.27 -3.46
N ALA A 60 2.93 -3.27 -4.26
CA ALA A 60 3.10 -1.86 -3.90
C ALA A 60 2.21 -1.44 -2.71
N LEU A 61 0.99 -1.95 -2.66
CA LEU A 61 0.00 -1.66 -1.60
C LEU A 61 -0.01 -2.69 -0.47
N ARG A 62 1.09 -3.40 -0.23
CA ARG A 62 1.14 -4.46 0.79
C ARG A 62 0.83 -3.98 2.21
N ASN A 63 1.16 -2.74 2.52
CA ASN A 63 0.96 -2.13 3.83
C ASN A 63 -0.38 -1.38 3.95
N CYS A 64 -1.06 -1.12 2.82
CA CYS A 64 -2.30 -0.35 2.78
C CYS A 64 -3.40 -1.04 3.60
N GLY A 65 -3.92 -0.34 4.60
CA GLY A 65 -4.91 -0.85 5.55
C GLY A 65 -4.34 -1.69 6.71
N PHE A 66 -3.00 -1.84 6.81
CA PHE A 66 -2.34 -2.59 7.88
C PHE A 66 -1.48 -1.71 8.79
N ILE A 67 -1.06 -0.55 8.31
CA ILE A 67 -0.31 0.43 9.08
C ILE A 67 -1.06 1.76 9.07
N ASN A 68 -0.77 2.61 10.06
CA ASN A 68 -1.18 4.00 10.04
C ASN A 68 -0.25 4.79 9.10
N PRO A 69 -0.75 5.35 7.96
CA PRO A 69 0.08 6.07 7.01
C PRO A 69 0.70 7.36 7.58
N GLU A 70 0.16 7.89 8.66
CA GLU A 70 0.69 9.08 9.35
C GLU A 70 1.73 8.74 10.43
N ASN A 71 2.06 7.44 10.63
CA ASN A 71 3.01 6.98 11.63
C ASN A 71 4.23 6.33 10.97
N ILE A 72 5.36 7.05 10.96
CA ILE A 72 6.61 6.58 10.37
C ILE A 72 7.19 5.34 11.06
N ASP A 73 6.96 5.17 12.36
CA ASP A 73 7.48 4.02 13.12
C ASP A 73 6.83 2.71 12.64
N GLU A 74 5.56 2.75 12.30
CA GLU A 74 4.87 1.58 11.72
C GLU A 74 5.40 1.23 10.32
N TYR A 75 5.76 2.23 9.51
CA TYR A 75 6.41 2.02 8.22
C TYR A 75 7.80 1.40 8.39
N ILE A 76 8.59 1.91 9.31
CA ILE A 76 9.93 1.37 9.63
C ILE A 76 9.83 -0.07 10.16
N ALA A 77 8.86 -0.37 11.03
CA ALA A 77 8.61 -1.72 11.55
C ALA A 77 8.20 -2.74 10.46
N ARG A 78 7.83 -2.26 9.28
CA ARG A 78 7.51 -3.07 8.08
C ARG A 78 8.60 -2.98 6.99
N ASP A 79 9.86 -2.88 7.40
CA ASP A 79 11.03 -2.77 6.52
C ASP A 79 11.08 -1.49 5.68
N GLY A 80 10.36 -0.45 6.09
CA GLY A 80 10.44 0.88 5.48
C GLY A 80 11.87 1.40 5.51
N TYR A 81 12.33 1.99 4.40
CA TYR A 81 13.68 2.53 4.20
C TYR A 81 14.84 1.50 4.20
N VAL A 82 14.61 0.21 4.40
CA VAL A 82 15.69 -0.80 4.37
C VAL A 82 16.39 -0.79 3.00
N ALA A 83 15.63 -0.76 1.91
CA ALA A 83 16.21 -0.68 0.56
C ALA A 83 16.97 0.63 0.33
N LEU A 84 16.48 1.75 0.84
CA LEU A 84 17.19 3.04 0.77
C LEU A 84 18.50 2.99 1.56
N GLY A 85 18.45 2.46 2.79
CA GLY A 85 19.64 2.28 3.63
C GLY A 85 20.72 1.48 2.90
N ARG A 86 20.35 0.33 2.33
CA ARG A 86 21.24 -0.51 1.52
C ARG A 86 21.80 0.25 0.32
N ALA A 87 20.97 0.96 -0.42
CA ALA A 87 21.40 1.73 -1.58
C ALA A 87 22.44 2.82 -1.21
N LEU A 88 22.28 3.45 -0.05
CA LEU A 88 23.17 4.53 0.39
C LEU A 88 24.48 4.05 1.01
N THR A 89 24.49 2.87 1.63
CA THR A 89 25.64 2.38 2.40
C THR A 89 26.44 1.26 1.73
N GLU A 90 25.81 0.49 0.86
CA GLU A 90 26.38 -0.74 0.32
C GLU A 90 26.49 -0.74 -1.22
N MET A 91 25.83 0.19 -1.91
CA MET A 91 25.73 0.14 -3.37
C MET A 91 26.33 1.38 -4.05
N THR A 92 26.88 1.17 -5.23
CA THR A 92 27.23 2.30 -6.12
C THR A 92 26.00 2.75 -6.90
N PRO A 93 25.94 4.03 -7.36
CA PRO A 93 24.85 4.49 -8.22
C PRO A 93 24.63 3.60 -9.45
N GLU A 94 25.69 3.10 -10.03
CA GLU A 94 25.68 2.23 -11.21
C GLU A 94 25.06 0.86 -10.88
N SER A 95 25.36 0.28 -9.71
CA SER A 95 24.77 -0.99 -9.28
C SER A 95 23.29 -0.84 -8.94
N VAL A 96 22.87 0.28 -8.36
CA VAL A 96 21.44 0.58 -8.15
C VAL A 96 20.70 0.66 -9.48
N ILE A 97 21.25 1.38 -10.46
CA ILE A 97 20.67 1.48 -11.80
C ILE A 97 20.56 0.09 -12.46
N LYS A 98 21.62 -0.71 -12.34
CA LYS A 98 21.63 -2.08 -12.90
C LYS A 98 20.53 -2.94 -12.27
N GLU A 99 20.38 -2.92 -10.96
CA GLU A 99 19.33 -3.69 -10.25
C GLU A 99 17.93 -3.30 -10.72
N ILE A 100 17.66 -2.00 -10.89
CA ILE A 100 16.39 -1.51 -11.42
C ILE A 100 16.19 -1.91 -12.90
N MET A 101 17.25 -1.92 -13.72
CA MET A 101 17.16 -2.41 -15.09
C MET A 101 16.86 -3.90 -15.15
N ASP A 102 17.56 -4.69 -14.36
CA ASP A 102 17.41 -6.16 -14.31
C ASP A 102 16.02 -6.55 -13.77
N SER A 103 15.43 -5.76 -12.89
CA SER A 103 14.06 -5.97 -12.39
C SER A 103 12.97 -5.80 -13.46
N GLY A 104 13.29 -5.15 -14.58
CA GLY A 104 12.31 -4.83 -15.61
C GLY A 104 11.25 -3.80 -15.23
N LEU A 105 11.44 -3.06 -14.11
CA LEU A 105 10.49 -2.05 -13.63
C LEU A 105 10.25 -0.99 -14.71
N ARG A 106 8.97 -0.67 -14.90
CA ARG A 106 8.51 0.34 -15.86
C ARG A 106 7.67 1.40 -15.17
N GLY A 107 7.59 2.58 -15.78
CA GLY A 107 6.69 3.65 -15.36
C GLY A 107 5.23 3.22 -15.36
N ARG A 108 4.44 3.79 -14.46
CA ARG A 108 3.01 3.51 -14.27
C ARG A 108 2.10 4.67 -14.70
N GLY A 109 2.64 5.71 -15.30
CA GLY A 109 1.88 6.84 -15.85
C GLY A 109 1.36 6.63 -17.28
N GLY A 110 1.18 5.38 -17.73
CA GLY A 110 0.63 5.02 -19.04
C GLY A 110 1.67 4.69 -20.11
N GLY A 111 2.80 5.40 -20.17
CA GLY A 111 3.84 5.20 -21.20
C GLY A 111 4.73 3.98 -21.00
N GLY A 112 4.78 3.41 -19.80
CA GLY A 112 5.55 2.20 -19.49
C GLY A 112 7.06 2.31 -19.76
N PHE A 113 7.64 3.51 -19.67
CA PHE A 113 9.06 3.73 -19.97
C PHE A 113 9.94 2.95 -18.97
N PRO A 114 11.03 2.26 -19.42
CA PRO A 114 11.91 1.52 -18.53
C PRO A 114 12.56 2.42 -17.48
N THR A 115 12.27 2.19 -16.19
CA THR A 115 12.70 3.05 -15.09
C THR A 115 14.22 3.09 -14.97
N GLY A 116 14.88 1.93 -15.04
CA GLY A 116 16.35 1.87 -14.96
C GLY A 116 17.04 2.62 -16.11
N LEU A 117 16.49 2.57 -17.32
CA LEU A 117 17.01 3.35 -18.45
C LEU A 117 16.87 4.86 -18.21
N LYS A 118 15.72 5.30 -17.68
CA LYS A 118 15.51 6.71 -17.29
C LYS A 118 16.56 7.18 -16.28
N TRP A 119 16.84 6.36 -15.27
CA TRP A 119 17.85 6.66 -14.27
C TRP A 119 19.26 6.68 -14.87
N GLN A 120 19.58 5.75 -15.77
CA GLN A 120 20.87 5.71 -16.47
C GLN A 120 21.11 6.97 -17.30
N ILE A 121 20.12 7.42 -18.06
CA ILE A 121 20.19 8.66 -18.85
C ILE A 121 20.42 9.86 -17.93
N THR A 122 19.64 9.97 -16.85
CA THR A 122 19.76 11.07 -15.88
C THR A 122 21.13 11.05 -15.19
N ARG A 123 21.68 9.87 -14.88
CA ARG A 123 23.01 9.72 -14.28
C ARG A 123 24.13 10.27 -15.16
N LYS A 124 24.04 10.06 -16.48
CA LYS A 124 25.03 10.53 -17.46
C LYS A 124 25.09 12.04 -17.62
N VAL A 125 24.01 12.75 -17.32
CA VAL A 125 23.96 14.20 -17.39
C VAL A 125 24.90 14.81 -16.36
N LYS A 126 25.81 15.69 -16.80
CA LYS A 126 26.67 16.45 -15.90
C LYS A 126 25.92 17.68 -15.42
N ALA A 127 25.57 17.73 -14.16
CA ALA A 127 24.92 18.86 -13.51
C ALA A 127 25.40 18.98 -12.07
N PRO A 128 25.50 20.21 -11.53
CA PRO A 128 25.90 20.41 -10.13
C PRO A 128 24.95 19.82 -9.13
N GLN A 129 23.66 19.71 -9.49
CA GLN A 129 22.61 19.12 -8.68
C GLN A 129 21.60 18.38 -9.54
N LYS A 130 21.02 17.32 -8.99
CA LYS A 130 19.93 16.57 -9.59
C LYS A 130 18.78 16.49 -8.60
N TYR A 131 17.56 16.45 -9.12
CA TYR A 131 16.34 16.46 -8.34
C TYR A 131 15.58 15.16 -8.59
N VAL A 132 14.91 14.68 -7.55
CA VAL A 132 13.86 13.65 -7.62
C VAL A 132 12.54 14.35 -7.41
N VAL A 133 11.62 14.18 -8.34
CA VAL A 133 10.28 14.76 -8.26
C VAL A 133 9.27 13.62 -8.20
N CYS A 134 8.46 13.59 -7.14
CA CYS A 134 7.31 12.72 -7.04
C CYS A 134 6.10 13.43 -7.67
N ASN A 135 5.56 12.84 -8.73
CA ASN A 135 4.29 13.28 -9.30
C ASN A 135 3.17 12.37 -8.77
N ALA A 136 2.29 12.96 -7.99
CA ALA A 136 1.09 12.33 -7.44
C ALA A 136 -0.14 13.22 -7.66
N ASP A 137 -0.21 13.92 -8.80
CA ASP A 137 -1.28 14.84 -9.15
C ASP A 137 -2.63 14.13 -9.34
N GLU A 138 -2.60 12.92 -9.92
CA GLU A 138 -3.77 12.06 -10.13
C GLU A 138 -4.97 12.78 -10.77
N GLY A 139 -4.70 13.61 -11.78
CA GLY A 139 -5.67 14.51 -12.41
C GLY A 139 -6.80 13.82 -13.18
N ASP A 140 -6.72 12.51 -13.48
CA ASP A 140 -7.75 11.79 -14.21
C ASP A 140 -9.01 11.56 -13.34
N PRO A 141 -10.21 11.89 -13.82
CA PRO A 141 -11.45 11.66 -13.09
C PRO A 141 -11.62 10.18 -12.72
N GLY A 142 -11.85 9.92 -11.42
CA GLY A 142 -12.01 8.55 -10.90
C GLY A 142 -10.71 7.79 -10.63
N ALA A 143 -9.54 8.35 -10.92
CA ALA A 143 -8.26 7.79 -10.52
C ALA A 143 -8.07 7.86 -9.00
N PHE A 144 -7.40 6.86 -8.41
CA PHE A 144 -7.11 6.79 -6.96
C PHE A 144 -5.84 6.00 -6.62
N MET A 145 -5.02 5.69 -7.62
CA MET A 145 -3.82 4.85 -7.45
C MET A 145 -2.75 5.59 -6.63
N ASP A 146 -2.48 6.84 -6.96
CA ASP A 146 -1.43 7.63 -6.31
C ASP A 146 -1.80 7.91 -4.85
N ARG A 147 -3.06 8.24 -4.58
CA ARG A 147 -3.61 8.34 -3.24
C ARG A 147 -3.41 7.03 -2.45
N SER A 148 -3.76 5.90 -3.05
CA SER A 148 -3.63 4.59 -2.39
C SER A 148 -2.18 4.20 -2.08
N ILE A 149 -1.21 4.71 -2.86
CA ILE A 149 0.23 4.49 -2.59
C ILE A 149 0.71 5.38 -1.44
N LEU A 150 0.17 6.60 -1.32
CA LEU A 150 0.56 7.56 -0.28
C LEU A 150 -0.08 7.26 1.08
N GLU A 151 -1.26 6.67 1.10
CA GLU A 151 -1.99 6.20 2.29
C GLU A 151 -1.65 4.74 2.61
#